data_23709e12bf4a8f99ee380b51e21fd8bb
#
_entry.id   23709e12bf4a8f99ee380b51e21fd8bb
#
_cell.length_a   1.000
_cell.length_b   1.000
_cell.length_c   1.000
_cell.angle_alpha   90.00
_cell.angle_beta   90.00
_cell.angle_gamma   90.00
#
_symmetry.space_group_name_H-M   'P 1'
#
loop_
_entity.id
_entity.type
_entity.pdbx_description
1 polymer ?
#
loop_
_entity_poly.entity_id
_entity_poly.type
_entity_poly.pdbx_seq_one_letter_code
_entity_poly.pdbx_strand_id
1 'polypeptide(L)'
;MKVLINAVSAKLGGAATYVRNLAHSLLRLAAAEDRFLFVVPPERVREIAADGERVRVLESRAASGSYARRWWWDQVTLRRLVAQERLDVLFSSANFGMIACPCPQALLVRIPIYFSREYCEHVLPGKAATFRAETALRRWLVCRSVAHADCVVTPSAAMLDDLQRYARIPEGRGRIIPYGVPRERLCTAAPPYSPGEPDRPFRVLWVSHYADHKDLGTLLRAISLLHERGQTSVELSLTLEPVRTGAQRGQHTEMPLAEQQLLASLDASVRYLGILRYEQIWQTYRDADVFVFPSLCESFGHPLVEAMAAGLPIVASGIPIHREICGDAAQYFPVRDVTALAACLSRLAEDANLRADMARRGAARVRSFIWEDHVVRLLALLRELSAERTARVAVAANVA
;
A
#
# COMPACT_ATOMS: atom_id res chain seq x y z
N MET A 1 -5.74 -13.36 -24.32
CA MET A 1 -6.85 -13.29 -23.35
C MET A 1 -7.46 -11.88 -23.31
N LYS A 2 -8.76 -11.79 -22.93
CA LYS A 2 -9.47 -10.51 -22.77
C LYS A 2 -9.80 -10.30 -21.29
N VAL A 3 -9.18 -9.30 -20.64
CA VAL A 3 -9.25 -9.06 -19.20
C VAL A 3 -9.94 -7.73 -18.91
N LEU A 4 -10.90 -7.73 -17.98
CA LEU A 4 -11.41 -6.50 -17.40
C LEU A 4 -10.70 -6.21 -16.07
N ILE A 5 -10.18 -5.00 -15.91
CA ILE A 5 -9.58 -4.50 -14.69
C ILE A 5 -10.54 -3.50 -14.05
N ASN A 6 -11.25 -3.94 -13.01
CA ASN A 6 -12.13 -3.08 -12.23
C ASN A 6 -11.32 -2.25 -11.25
N ALA A 7 -11.07 -1.00 -11.61
CA ALA A 7 -10.30 -0.04 -10.84
C ALA A 7 -11.11 1.22 -10.47
N VAL A 8 -12.41 1.14 -10.47
CA VAL A 8 -13.33 2.28 -10.24
C VAL A 8 -13.13 2.97 -8.88
N SER A 9 -12.50 2.30 -7.90
CA SER A 9 -12.14 2.88 -6.59
C SER A 9 -10.76 3.56 -6.56
N ALA A 10 -10.02 3.55 -7.65
CA ALA A 10 -8.64 4.08 -7.70
C ALA A 10 -8.62 5.62 -7.83
N LYS A 11 -9.20 6.33 -6.85
CA LYS A 11 -9.30 7.80 -6.89
C LYS A 11 -8.01 8.51 -6.49
N LEU A 12 -7.40 8.11 -5.37
CA LEU A 12 -6.24 8.77 -4.77
C LEU A 12 -5.24 7.77 -4.20
N GLY A 13 -4.02 8.27 -3.92
CA GLY A 13 -2.98 7.53 -3.18
C GLY A 13 -2.50 6.27 -3.89
N GLY A 14 -2.08 5.28 -3.14
CA GLY A 14 -1.50 4.03 -3.64
C GLY A 14 -2.40 3.25 -4.61
N ALA A 15 -3.74 3.45 -4.55
CA ALA A 15 -4.66 2.85 -5.50
C ALA A 15 -4.52 3.42 -6.92
N ALA A 16 -4.41 4.74 -7.03
CA ALA A 16 -4.24 5.43 -8.28
C ALA A 16 -2.87 5.11 -8.91
N THR A 17 -1.81 5.18 -8.09
CA THR A 17 -0.46 4.82 -8.51
C THR A 17 -0.38 3.37 -9.01
N TYR A 18 -0.99 2.43 -8.28
CA TYR A 18 -1.04 1.03 -8.68
C TYR A 18 -1.66 0.85 -10.06
N VAL A 19 -2.84 1.42 -10.31
CA VAL A 19 -3.57 1.22 -11.57
C VAL A 19 -2.84 1.87 -12.74
N ARG A 20 -2.28 3.06 -12.55
CA ARG A 20 -1.45 3.75 -13.56
C ARG A 20 -0.24 2.90 -13.93
N ASN A 21 0.53 2.46 -12.95
CA ASN A 21 1.74 1.67 -13.18
C ASN A 21 1.40 0.31 -13.81
N LEU A 22 0.28 -0.31 -13.39
CA LEU A 22 -0.20 -1.56 -13.97
C LEU A 22 -0.52 -1.39 -15.45
N ALA A 23 -1.27 -0.35 -15.85
CA ALA A 23 -1.63 -0.11 -17.24
C ALA A 23 -0.39 0.02 -18.15
N HIS A 24 0.58 0.84 -17.73
CA HIS A 24 1.84 1.01 -18.48
C HIS A 24 2.65 -0.29 -18.58
N SER A 25 2.68 -1.07 -17.50
CA SER A 25 3.47 -2.31 -17.50
C SER A 25 2.80 -3.44 -18.27
N LEU A 26 1.47 -3.49 -18.29
CA LEU A 26 0.73 -4.47 -19.10
C LEU A 26 0.99 -4.30 -20.61
N LEU A 27 1.07 -3.07 -21.10
CA LEU A 27 1.40 -2.81 -22.51
C LEU A 27 2.79 -3.34 -22.89
N ARG A 28 3.73 -3.34 -21.96
CA ARG A 28 5.12 -3.80 -22.20
C ARG A 28 5.31 -5.29 -21.99
N LEU A 29 4.60 -5.89 -21.03
CA LEU A 29 4.88 -7.24 -20.52
C LEU A 29 3.85 -8.29 -20.96
N ALA A 30 2.66 -7.87 -21.39
CA ALA A 30 1.63 -8.78 -21.87
C ALA A 30 1.87 -9.17 -23.33
N ALA A 31 1.37 -10.33 -23.74
CA ALA A 31 1.43 -10.80 -25.10
C ALA A 31 0.67 -9.85 -26.07
N ALA A 32 1.04 -9.82 -27.33
CA ALA A 32 0.50 -8.88 -28.32
C ALA A 32 -1.01 -9.09 -28.55
N GLU A 33 -1.50 -10.30 -28.38
CA GLU A 33 -2.91 -10.68 -28.49
C GLU A 33 -3.75 -10.38 -27.25
N ASP A 34 -3.12 -10.07 -26.10
CA ASP A 34 -3.84 -9.74 -24.87
C ASP A 34 -4.54 -8.38 -24.99
N ARG A 35 -5.78 -8.31 -24.52
CA ARG A 35 -6.64 -7.13 -24.53
C ARG A 35 -7.11 -6.79 -23.12
N PHE A 36 -7.02 -5.52 -22.75
CA PHE A 36 -7.35 -5.04 -21.41
C PHE A 36 -8.44 -3.98 -21.47
N LEU A 37 -9.48 -4.15 -20.67
CA LEU A 37 -10.54 -3.19 -20.47
C LEU A 37 -10.45 -2.64 -19.05
N PHE A 38 -10.03 -1.38 -18.91
CA PHE A 38 -9.98 -0.71 -17.60
C PHE A 38 -11.29 0.02 -17.32
N VAL A 39 -11.87 -0.20 -16.15
CA VAL A 39 -12.96 0.61 -15.63
C VAL A 39 -12.41 1.46 -14.50
N VAL A 40 -12.38 2.77 -14.69
CA VAL A 40 -11.71 3.73 -13.79
C VAL A 40 -12.61 4.92 -13.47
N PRO A 41 -12.33 5.67 -12.39
CA PRO A 41 -13.01 6.93 -12.14
C PRO A 41 -12.57 8.00 -13.13
N PRO A 42 -13.39 9.06 -13.34
CA PRO A 42 -13.15 10.11 -14.34
C PRO A 42 -11.74 10.72 -14.27
N GLU A 43 -11.25 10.93 -13.06
CA GLU A 43 -9.97 11.59 -12.78
C GLU A 43 -8.76 10.80 -13.31
N ARG A 44 -8.95 9.48 -13.61
CA ARG A 44 -7.87 8.58 -14.03
C ARG A 44 -7.86 8.25 -15.52
N VAL A 45 -8.91 8.60 -16.24
CA VAL A 45 -9.03 8.26 -17.68
C VAL A 45 -7.83 8.74 -18.49
N ARG A 46 -7.37 9.97 -18.23
CA ARG A 46 -6.24 10.58 -18.96
C ARG A 46 -4.86 10.03 -18.56
N GLU A 47 -4.76 9.38 -17.40
CA GLU A 47 -3.48 8.87 -16.89
C GLU A 47 -3.17 7.46 -17.38
N ILE A 48 -4.18 6.75 -17.91
CA ILE A 48 -4.01 5.42 -18.45
C ILE A 48 -3.78 5.54 -19.94
N ALA A 49 -2.60 5.13 -20.39
CA ALA A 49 -2.27 5.13 -21.80
C ALA A 49 -3.29 4.26 -22.56
N ALA A 50 -4.06 4.88 -23.44
CA ALA A 50 -4.96 4.20 -24.34
C ALA A 50 -4.19 3.85 -25.61
N ASP A 51 -3.74 2.59 -25.73
CA ASP A 51 -3.51 1.96 -27.00
C ASP A 51 -4.86 1.40 -27.44
N GLY A 52 -5.53 2.06 -28.37
CA GLY A 52 -6.91 1.78 -28.75
C GLY A 52 -7.20 0.34 -29.18
N GLU A 53 -6.18 -0.41 -29.57
CA GLU A 53 -6.31 -1.82 -29.91
C GLU A 53 -6.17 -2.75 -28.71
N ARG A 54 -5.23 -2.46 -27.79
CA ARG A 54 -4.90 -3.35 -26.67
C ARG A 54 -5.47 -2.91 -25.33
N VAL A 55 -5.61 -1.60 -25.12
CA VAL A 55 -6.13 -1.03 -23.87
C VAL A 55 -7.31 -0.11 -24.17
N ARG A 56 -8.49 -0.49 -23.70
CA ARG A 56 -9.69 0.34 -23.69
C ARG A 56 -9.96 0.84 -22.28
N VAL A 57 -10.37 2.09 -22.16
CA VAL A 57 -10.68 2.72 -20.87
C VAL A 57 -12.15 3.12 -20.85
N LEU A 58 -12.86 2.67 -19.83
CA LEU A 58 -14.25 3.07 -19.55
C LEU A 58 -14.31 3.90 -18.27
N GLU A 59 -14.92 5.06 -18.39
CA GLU A 59 -15.20 5.91 -17.24
C GLU A 59 -16.38 5.37 -16.41
N SER A 60 -16.25 5.39 -15.08
CA SER A 60 -17.37 5.10 -14.18
C SER A 60 -17.33 5.96 -12.93
N ARG A 61 -18.46 6.63 -12.65
CA ARG A 61 -18.71 7.41 -11.43
C ARG A 61 -19.28 6.56 -10.29
N ALA A 62 -19.27 5.23 -10.41
CA ALA A 62 -19.87 4.34 -9.41
C ALA A 62 -19.29 4.51 -8.00
N ALA A 63 -17.98 4.80 -7.91
CA ALA A 63 -17.31 5.03 -6.63
C ALA A 63 -17.50 6.46 -6.07
N SER A 64 -18.23 7.33 -6.76
CA SER A 64 -18.48 8.71 -6.30
C SER A 64 -19.72 8.83 -5.40
N GLY A 65 -20.45 7.74 -5.21
CA GLY A 65 -21.63 7.64 -4.36
C GLY A 65 -21.37 6.86 -3.07
N SER A 66 -22.47 6.42 -2.44
CA SER A 66 -22.43 5.56 -1.26
C SER A 66 -21.87 4.16 -1.57
N TYR A 67 -21.44 3.44 -0.52
CA TYR A 67 -21.00 2.04 -0.65
C TYR A 67 -22.09 1.13 -1.20
N ALA A 68 -23.37 1.39 -0.86
CA ALA A 68 -24.49 0.64 -1.41
C ALA A 68 -24.61 0.84 -2.92
N ARG A 69 -24.46 2.08 -3.42
CA ARG A 69 -24.44 2.37 -4.85
C ARG A 69 -23.29 1.67 -5.56
N ARG A 70 -22.09 1.67 -4.95
CA ARG A 70 -20.91 0.99 -5.49
C ARG A 70 -21.16 -0.53 -5.54
N TRP A 71 -21.64 -1.11 -4.44
CA TRP A 71 -21.96 -2.54 -4.36
C TRP A 71 -22.98 -2.95 -5.43
N TRP A 72 -24.09 -2.21 -5.53
CA TRP A 72 -25.11 -2.45 -6.56
C TRP A 72 -24.52 -2.39 -7.98
N TRP A 73 -23.67 -1.40 -8.25
CA TRP A 73 -23.00 -1.24 -9.54
C TRP A 73 -22.13 -2.46 -9.87
N ASP A 74 -21.34 -2.95 -8.92
CA ASP A 74 -20.50 -4.14 -9.11
C ASP A 74 -21.36 -5.38 -9.41
N GLN A 75 -22.51 -5.55 -8.73
CA GLN A 75 -23.37 -6.75 -8.88
C GLN A 75 -24.25 -6.69 -10.14
N VAL A 76 -24.62 -5.54 -10.64
CA VAL A 76 -25.58 -5.38 -11.75
C VAL A 76 -24.90 -4.84 -13.01
N THR A 77 -24.35 -3.63 -12.96
CA THR A 77 -23.85 -2.95 -14.16
C THR A 77 -22.55 -3.60 -14.64
N LEU A 78 -21.59 -3.83 -13.74
CA LEU A 78 -20.33 -4.47 -14.07
C LEU A 78 -20.58 -5.91 -14.54
N ARG A 79 -21.51 -6.64 -13.93
CA ARG A 79 -21.88 -8.01 -14.35
C ARG A 79 -22.38 -8.04 -15.80
N ARG A 80 -23.26 -7.08 -16.16
CA ARG A 80 -23.74 -6.97 -17.54
C ARG A 80 -22.62 -6.67 -18.51
N LEU A 81 -21.71 -5.75 -18.14
CA LEU A 81 -20.55 -5.40 -18.94
C LEU A 81 -19.64 -6.62 -19.17
N VAL A 82 -19.35 -7.40 -18.11
CA VAL A 82 -18.55 -8.62 -18.20
C VAL A 82 -19.14 -9.63 -19.16
N ALA A 83 -20.48 -9.83 -19.10
CA ALA A 83 -21.18 -10.75 -19.98
C ALA A 83 -21.19 -10.27 -21.44
N GLN A 84 -21.48 -8.98 -21.68
CA GLN A 84 -21.55 -8.38 -23.02
C GLN A 84 -20.20 -8.39 -23.73
N GLU A 85 -19.13 -8.10 -23.01
CA GLU A 85 -17.78 -8.03 -23.56
C GLU A 85 -17.14 -9.42 -23.77
N ARG A 86 -17.77 -10.50 -23.32
CA ARG A 86 -17.26 -11.90 -23.41
C ARG A 86 -15.82 -12.01 -22.88
N LEU A 87 -15.62 -11.49 -21.67
CA LEU A 87 -14.30 -11.44 -21.04
C LEU A 87 -13.85 -12.83 -20.58
N ASP A 88 -12.56 -13.10 -20.65
CA ASP A 88 -11.97 -14.34 -20.15
C ASP A 88 -11.81 -14.31 -18.64
N VAL A 89 -11.38 -13.17 -18.07
CA VAL A 89 -11.13 -12.99 -16.63
C VAL A 89 -11.50 -11.58 -16.19
N LEU A 90 -12.04 -11.48 -14.98
CA LEU A 90 -12.21 -10.22 -14.24
C LEU A 90 -11.12 -10.08 -13.17
N PHE A 91 -10.37 -8.99 -13.18
CA PHE A 91 -9.50 -8.59 -12.08
C PHE A 91 -10.13 -7.42 -11.30
N SER A 92 -10.64 -7.72 -10.10
CA SER A 92 -11.18 -6.72 -9.17
C SER A 92 -10.04 -6.18 -8.29
N SER A 93 -9.53 -4.98 -8.59
CA SER A 93 -8.30 -4.42 -7.99
C SER A 93 -8.52 -3.74 -6.62
N ALA A 94 -9.72 -3.80 -6.05
CA ALA A 94 -10.06 -2.97 -4.89
C ALA A 94 -11.09 -3.62 -3.93
N ASN A 95 -10.71 -4.70 -3.25
CA ASN A 95 -11.36 -5.31 -2.08
C ASN A 95 -12.78 -5.86 -2.29
N PHE A 96 -13.55 -5.29 -3.22
CA PHE A 96 -14.90 -5.74 -3.52
C PHE A 96 -14.93 -6.48 -4.85
N GLY A 97 -15.56 -7.65 -4.85
CA GLY A 97 -15.76 -8.49 -6.01
C GLY A 97 -17.24 -8.75 -6.25
N MET A 98 -17.50 -9.40 -7.38
CA MET A 98 -18.83 -9.80 -7.83
C MET A 98 -19.21 -11.15 -7.19
N ILE A 99 -20.45 -11.27 -6.68
CA ILE A 99 -20.91 -12.52 -6.05
C ILE A 99 -21.16 -13.61 -7.10
N ALA A 100 -21.70 -13.26 -8.25
CA ALA A 100 -21.97 -14.21 -9.34
C ALA A 100 -21.33 -13.68 -10.62
N CYS A 101 -20.00 -13.80 -10.71
CA CYS A 101 -19.25 -13.35 -11.87
C CYS A 101 -19.46 -14.30 -13.06
N PRO A 102 -19.76 -13.79 -14.28
CA PRO A 102 -19.94 -14.62 -15.47
C PRO A 102 -18.62 -15.23 -16.00
N CYS A 103 -17.49 -14.79 -15.52
CA CYS A 103 -16.16 -15.32 -15.84
C CYS A 103 -15.35 -15.51 -14.55
N PRO A 104 -14.22 -16.24 -14.57
CA PRO A 104 -13.31 -16.32 -13.43
C PRO A 104 -12.91 -14.96 -12.91
N GLN A 105 -12.87 -14.81 -11.58
CA GLN A 105 -12.57 -13.56 -10.92
C GLN A 105 -11.37 -13.67 -10.00
N ALA A 106 -10.33 -12.88 -10.25
CA ALA A 106 -9.28 -12.59 -9.30
C ALA A 106 -9.65 -11.33 -8.50
N LEU A 107 -9.62 -11.43 -7.18
CA LEU A 107 -9.94 -10.33 -6.26
C LEU A 107 -8.70 -9.90 -5.48
N LEU A 108 -8.23 -8.68 -5.67
CA LEU A 108 -7.16 -8.10 -4.86
C LEU A 108 -7.73 -7.49 -3.57
N VAL A 109 -7.34 -8.04 -2.42
CA VAL A 109 -7.65 -7.51 -1.09
C VAL A 109 -6.43 -6.80 -0.53
N ARG A 110 -6.55 -5.49 -0.28
CA ARG A 110 -5.43 -4.62 0.09
C ARG A 110 -5.75 -3.51 1.09
N ILE A 111 -6.94 -3.50 1.69
CA ILE A 111 -7.28 -2.57 2.77
C ILE A 111 -7.07 -3.27 4.10
N PRO A 112 -5.99 -2.97 4.84
CA PRO A 112 -5.65 -3.70 6.07
C PRO A 112 -6.50 -3.28 7.27
N ILE A 113 -7.05 -2.06 7.31
CA ILE A 113 -7.81 -1.52 8.45
C ILE A 113 -9.04 -2.36 8.84
N TYR A 114 -9.54 -3.21 7.93
CA TYR A 114 -10.65 -4.10 8.23
C TYR A 114 -10.22 -5.38 8.93
N PHE A 115 -8.95 -5.76 8.85
CA PHE A 115 -8.47 -7.09 9.22
C PHE A 115 -7.31 -7.08 10.19
N SER A 116 -6.46 -6.03 10.20
CA SER A 116 -5.28 -5.93 11.06
C SER A 116 -5.67 -6.01 12.53
N ARG A 117 -4.96 -6.88 13.24
CA ARG A 117 -5.12 -7.05 14.69
C ARG A 117 -4.79 -5.76 15.43
N GLU A 118 -3.66 -5.17 15.12
CA GLU A 118 -3.16 -3.97 15.82
C GLU A 118 -4.11 -2.78 15.62
N TYR A 119 -4.68 -2.63 14.41
CA TYR A 119 -5.70 -1.60 14.18
C TYR A 119 -6.97 -1.85 14.99
N CYS A 120 -7.43 -3.10 15.02
CA CYS A 120 -8.64 -3.48 15.76
C CYS A 120 -8.47 -3.33 17.27
N GLU A 121 -7.27 -3.58 17.81
CA GLU A 121 -6.97 -3.48 19.23
C GLU A 121 -6.65 -2.04 19.68
N HIS A 122 -5.92 -1.29 18.87
CA HIS A 122 -5.35 0.00 19.30
C HIS A 122 -6.05 1.24 18.74
N VAL A 123 -6.73 1.15 17.61
CA VAL A 123 -7.31 2.30 16.92
C VAL A 123 -8.83 2.24 16.90
N LEU A 124 -9.39 1.10 16.47
CA LEU A 124 -10.83 0.96 16.25
C LEU A 124 -11.68 1.21 17.51
N PRO A 125 -11.27 0.79 18.75
CA PRO A 125 -12.07 1.05 19.95
C PRO A 125 -12.29 2.53 20.24
N GLY A 126 -11.33 3.40 19.90
CA GLY A 126 -11.43 4.85 20.07
C GLY A 126 -12.31 5.56 19.04
N LYS A 127 -12.83 4.85 18.02
CA LYS A 127 -13.68 5.44 16.99
C LYS A 127 -15.16 5.45 17.38
N ALA A 128 -15.90 6.40 16.81
CA ALA A 128 -17.35 6.49 17.01
C ALA A 128 -18.06 5.17 16.67
N ALA A 129 -19.16 4.88 17.35
CA ALA A 129 -19.93 3.65 17.15
C ALA A 129 -20.40 3.48 15.68
N THR A 130 -20.78 4.58 15.02
CA THR A 130 -21.15 4.60 13.61
C THR A 130 -20.01 4.17 12.69
N PHE A 131 -18.79 4.65 12.95
CA PHE A 131 -17.60 4.25 12.20
C PHE A 131 -17.26 2.77 12.42
N ARG A 132 -17.40 2.26 13.65
CA ARG A 132 -17.19 0.84 13.98
C ARG A 132 -18.19 -0.05 13.26
N ALA A 133 -19.48 0.34 13.27
CA ALA A 133 -20.53 -0.38 12.56
C ALA A 133 -20.29 -0.39 11.04
N GLU A 134 -19.91 0.75 10.46
CA GLU A 134 -19.55 0.85 9.05
C GLU A 134 -18.34 -0.01 8.69
N THR A 135 -17.31 -0.03 9.54
CA THR A 135 -16.13 -0.88 9.36
C THR A 135 -16.52 -2.37 9.40
N ALA A 136 -17.41 -2.77 10.32
CA ALA A 136 -17.91 -4.14 10.40
C ALA A 136 -18.72 -4.53 9.15
N LEU A 137 -19.58 -3.65 8.65
CA LEU A 137 -20.32 -3.86 7.41
C LEU A 137 -19.38 -4.00 6.21
N ARG A 138 -18.40 -3.11 6.06
CA ARG A 138 -17.41 -3.18 4.97
C ARG A 138 -16.59 -4.45 5.05
N ARG A 139 -16.14 -4.86 6.23
CA ARG A 139 -15.47 -6.15 6.45
C ARG A 139 -16.33 -7.31 5.96
N TRP A 140 -17.60 -7.33 6.36
CA TRP A 140 -18.53 -8.36 5.93
C TRP A 140 -18.68 -8.41 4.40
N LEU A 141 -18.83 -7.26 3.73
CA LEU A 141 -18.90 -7.18 2.26
C LEU A 141 -17.63 -7.70 1.58
N VAL A 142 -16.45 -7.40 2.13
CA VAL A 142 -15.19 -7.95 1.61
C VAL A 142 -15.14 -9.47 1.80
N CYS A 143 -15.50 -9.97 2.98
CA CYS A 143 -15.55 -11.42 3.24
C CYS A 143 -16.54 -12.14 2.30
N ARG A 144 -17.69 -11.52 2.00
CA ARG A 144 -18.62 -12.02 0.98
C ARG A 144 -18.01 -12.06 -0.41
N SER A 145 -17.27 -11.02 -0.79
CA SER A 145 -16.54 -10.98 -2.08
C SER A 145 -15.47 -12.06 -2.16
N VAL A 146 -14.71 -12.26 -1.08
CA VAL A 146 -13.68 -13.30 -0.95
C VAL A 146 -14.27 -14.70 -1.13
N ALA A 147 -15.44 -14.97 -0.52
CA ALA A 147 -16.10 -16.28 -0.60
C ALA A 147 -16.53 -16.66 -2.03
N HIS A 148 -16.71 -15.67 -2.92
CA HIS A 148 -17.19 -15.87 -4.29
C HIS A 148 -16.13 -15.62 -5.37
N ALA A 149 -14.92 -15.19 -4.99
CA ALA A 149 -13.83 -15.05 -5.93
C ALA A 149 -13.18 -16.42 -6.24
N ASP A 150 -12.81 -16.65 -7.49
CA ASP A 150 -12.07 -17.86 -7.88
C ASP A 150 -10.64 -17.83 -7.34
N CYS A 151 -10.04 -16.64 -7.26
CA CYS A 151 -8.76 -16.43 -6.65
C CYS A 151 -8.75 -15.12 -5.83
N VAL A 152 -8.14 -15.17 -4.64
CA VAL A 152 -7.94 -14.03 -3.75
C VAL A 152 -6.47 -13.68 -3.74
N VAL A 153 -6.14 -12.47 -4.16
CA VAL A 153 -4.77 -11.95 -4.20
C VAL A 153 -4.56 -11.00 -3.02
N THR A 154 -3.46 -11.17 -2.31
CA THR A 154 -2.98 -10.22 -1.31
C THR A 154 -1.54 -9.80 -1.62
N PRO A 155 -1.13 -8.57 -1.24
CA PRO A 155 0.23 -8.12 -1.51
C PRO A 155 1.27 -8.66 -0.52
N SER A 156 0.84 -9.39 0.52
CA SER A 156 1.70 -9.96 1.55
C SER A 156 1.07 -11.18 2.21
N ALA A 157 1.88 -12.03 2.84
CA ALA A 157 1.41 -13.14 3.65
C ALA A 157 0.70 -12.64 4.91
N ALA A 158 1.25 -11.63 5.58
CA ALA A 158 0.62 -11.02 6.75
C ALA A 158 -0.79 -10.51 6.46
N MET A 159 -1.02 -9.90 5.28
CA MET A 159 -2.37 -9.50 4.86
C MET A 159 -3.29 -10.69 4.59
N LEU A 160 -2.76 -11.79 4.04
CA LEU A 160 -3.53 -13.02 3.83
C LEU A 160 -3.92 -13.65 5.16
N ASP A 161 -2.99 -13.75 6.10
CA ASP A 161 -3.22 -14.29 7.44
C ASP A 161 -4.28 -13.48 8.20
N ASP A 162 -4.18 -12.14 8.17
CA ASP A 162 -5.17 -11.25 8.75
C ASP A 162 -6.56 -11.45 8.13
N LEU A 163 -6.64 -11.60 6.81
CA LEU A 163 -7.89 -11.85 6.10
C LEU A 163 -8.50 -13.21 6.47
N GLN A 164 -7.69 -14.26 6.61
CA GLN A 164 -8.13 -15.61 6.93
C GLN A 164 -8.74 -15.76 8.33
N ARG A 165 -8.48 -14.81 9.23
CA ARG A 165 -9.17 -14.74 10.54
C ARG A 165 -10.67 -14.45 10.41
N TYR A 166 -11.09 -13.85 9.31
CA TYR A 166 -12.47 -13.40 9.09
C TYR A 166 -13.16 -14.07 7.92
N ALA A 167 -12.41 -14.61 6.97
CA ALA A 167 -12.92 -15.22 5.75
C ALA A 167 -12.24 -16.56 5.48
N ARG A 168 -13.02 -17.60 5.24
CA ARG A 168 -12.46 -18.88 4.80
C ARG A 168 -12.03 -18.76 3.34
N ILE A 169 -10.74 -18.93 3.08
CA ILE A 169 -10.17 -19.01 1.75
C ILE A 169 -9.79 -20.48 1.52
N PRO A 170 -10.41 -21.17 0.57
CA PRO A 170 -10.04 -22.54 0.26
C PRO A 170 -8.57 -22.67 -0.14
N GLU A 171 -7.95 -23.79 0.18
CA GLU A 171 -6.59 -24.10 -0.23
C GLU A 171 -6.44 -23.96 -1.77
N GLY A 172 -5.32 -23.37 -2.20
CA GLY A 172 -5.06 -23.09 -3.61
C GLY A 172 -5.73 -21.83 -4.18
N ARG A 173 -6.72 -21.21 -3.48
CA ARG A 173 -7.34 -19.96 -3.96
C ARG A 173 -6.68 -18.68 -3.44
N GLY A 174 -5.88 -18.74 -2.39
CA GLY A 174 -5.08 -17.61 -1.92
C GLY A 174 -3.79 -17.49 -2.72
N ARG A 175 -3.46 -16.31 -3.18
CA ARG A 175 -2.19 -15.99 -3.86
C ARG A 175 -1.56 -14.74 -3.26
N ILE A 176 -0.28 -14.83 -2.96
CA ILE A 176 0.52 -13.69 -2.51
C ILE A 176 1.28 -13.16 -3.71
N ILE A 177 0.96 -11.95 -4.13
CA ILE A 177 1.66 -11.25 -5.23
C ILE A 177 2.16 -9.91 -4.69
N PRO A 178 3.39 -9.87 -4.14
CA PRO A 178 3.96 -8.67 -3.55
C PRO A 178 4.06 -7.55 -4.57
N TYR A 179 3.83 -6.32 -4.12
CA TYR A 179 4.18 -5.14 -4.90
C TYR A 179 5.70 -4.96 -4.94
N GLY A 180 6.15 -3.89 -5.57
CA GLY A 180 7.56 -3.59 -5.65
C GLY A 180 7.81 -2.17 -6.14
N VAL A 181 9.10 -1.86 -6.27
CA VAL A 181 9.59 -0.65 -6.92
C VAL A 181 9.99 -0.96 -8.37
N PRO A 182 9.90 0.02 -9.28
CA PRO A 182 10.42 -0.14 -10.64
C PRO A 182 11.91 -0.50 -10.62
N ARG A 183 12.32 -1.41 -11.50
CA ARG A 183 13.71 -1.91 -11.55
C ARG A 183 14.75 -0.81 -11.72
N GLU A 184 14.43 0.24 -12.46
CA GLU A 184 15.29 1.42 -12.66
C GLU A 184 15.49 2.27 -11.40
N ARG A 185 14.71 2.02 -10.35
CA ARG A 185 14.84 2.70 -9.06
C ARG A 185 15.72 1.97 -8.05
N LEU A 186 16.14 0.75 -8.38
CA LEU A 186 17.10 0.04 -7.56
C LEU A 186 18.45 0.75 -7.64
N CYS A 187 19.00 1.09 -6.50
CA CYS A 187 20.36 1.57 -6.43
C CYS A 187 21.32 0.46 -6.89
N THR A 188 22.08 0.71 -7.95
CA THR A 188 23.04 -0.26 -8.51
C THR A 188 24.33 -0.33 -7.69
N ALA A 189 24.62 0.72 -6.92
CA ALA A 189 25.64 0.72 -5.87
C ALA A 189 24.93 0.93 -4.54
N ALA A 190 25.44 0.32 -3.45
CA ALA A 190 25.05 0.79 -2.12
C ALA A 190 25.21 2.30 -2.13
N PRO A 191 24.13 3.08 -1.85
CA PRO A 191 24.28 4.51 -1.87
C PRO A 191 25.47 4.81 -0.98
N PRO A 192 26.32 5.73 -1.36
CA PRO A 192 27.30 6.23 -0.42
C PRO A 192 26.47 6.86 0.71
N TYR A 193 26.18 6.05 1.74
CA TYR A 193 25.83 6.62 3.01
C TYR A 193 27.06 7.44 3.38
N SER A 194 27.08 8.70 2.99
CA SER A 194 28.06 9.64 3.50
C SER A 194 27.68 9.88 4.96
N PRO A 195 28.51 9.45 5.91
CA PRO A 195 28.35 9.91 7.29
C PRO A 195 28.22 11.43 7.18
N GLY A 196 27.13 11.97 7.71
CA GLY A 196 26.92 13.39 7.65
C GLY A 196 28.10 14.15 8.22
N GLU A 197 28.21 15.42 7.87
CA GLU A 197 29.14 16.33 8.51
C GLU A 197 28.94 16.23 10.03
N PRO A 198 30.02 16.16 10.82
CA PRO A 198 29.97 15.86 12.25
C PRO A 198 29.00 16.73 13.07
N ASP A 199 28.74 17.97 12.60
CA ASP A 199 27.95 18.98 13.33
C ASP A 199 26.50 19.15 12.83
N ARG A 200 26.04 18.36 11.86
CA ARG A 200 24.66 18.48 11.38
C ARG A 200 23.67 17.62 12.18
N PRO A 201 22.39 18.03 12.29
CA PRO A 201 21.37 17.21 12.94
C PRO A 201 21.16 15.88 12.23
N PHE A 202 20.78 14.84 13.00
CA PHE A 202 20.38 13.54 12.50
C PHE A 202 19.01 13.64 11.83
N ARG A 203 18.96 13.39 10.51
CA ARG A 203 17.78 13.61 9.69
C ARG A 203 16.88 12.39 9.67
N VAL A 204 15.75 12.51 10.34
CA VAL A 204 14.69 11.52 10.41
C VAL A 204 13.64 11.85 9.36
N LEU A 205 13.24 10.85 8.57
CA LEU A 205 12.22 11.01 7.54
C LEU A 205 10.98 10.17 7.88
N TRP A 206 9.81 10.80 7.75
CA TRP A 206 8.52 10.14 7.77
C TRP A 206 7.74 10.46 6.49
N VAL A 207 7.35 9.41 5.74
CA VAL A 207 6.63 9.52 4.46
C VAL A 207 5.27 8.88 4.59
N SER A 208 4.24 9.68 4.69
CA SER A 208 2.85 9.26 4.64
C SER A 208 1.91 10.47 4.56
N HIS A 209 0.62 10.20 4.33
CA HIS A 209 -0.44 11.13 4.72
C HIS A 209 -0.79 10.89 6.19
N TYR A 210 -1.37 11.88 6.84
CA TYR A 210 -1.84 11.72 8.21
C TYR A 210 -3.04 10.76 8.27
N ALA A 211 -2.93 9.78 9.15
CA ALA A 211 -4.02 8.88 9.53
C ALA A 211 -3.66 8.23 10.88
N ASP A 212 -4.65 7.92 11.73
CA ASP A 212 -4.40 7.39 13.08
C ASP A 212 -3.51 6.14 13.10
N HIS A 213 -3.69 5.25 12.12
CA HIS A 213 -2.89 4.04 12.04
C HIS A 213 -1.45 4.27 11.58
N LYS A 214 -1.12 5.46 11.13
CA LYS A 214 0.27 5.83 10.78
C LYS A 214 1.10 6.23 12.00
N ASP A 215 0.44 6.41 13.15
CA ASP A 215 1.01 6.59 14.48
C ASP A 215 2.16 7.62 14.56
N LEU A 216 1.96 8.76 13.88
CA LEU A 216 2.92 9.87 13.91
C LEU A 216 3.19 10.33 15.36
N GLY A 217 2.17 10.28 16.22
CA GLY A 217 2.28 10.68 17.63
C GLY A 217 3.36 9.93 18.40
N THR A 218 3.58 8.65 18.14
CA THR A 218 4.68 7.88 18.76
C THR A 218 6.04 8.41 18.32
N LEU A 219 6.20 8.75 17.04
CA LEU A 219 7.44 9.34 16.53
C LEU A 219 7.71 10.74 17.15
N LEU A 220 6.70 11.60 17.19
CA LEU A 220 6.85 12.94 17.77
C LEU A 220 7.26 12.88 19.23
N ARG A 221 6.63 12.00 20.05
CA ARG A 221 7.01 11.80 21.46
C ARG A 221 8.43 11.24 21.59
N ALA A 222 8.86 10.34 20.70
CA ALA A 222 10.23 9.82 20.74
C ALA A 222 11.26 10.90 20.46
N ILE A 223 11.00 11.81 19.52
CA ILE A 223 11.89 12.95 19.23
C ILE A 223 11.90 13.94 20.40
N SER A 224 10.72 14.27 20.98
CA SER A 224 10.65 15.09 22.20
C SER A 224 11.52 14.53 23.32
N LEU A 225 11.42 13.22 23.55
CA LEU A 225 12.21 12.52 24.58
C LEU A 225 13.73 12.61 24.31
N LEU A 226 14.17 12.54 23.05
CA LEU A 226 15.58 12.70 22.68
C LEU A 226 16.07 14.14 22.94
N HIS A 227 15.26 15.14 22.62
CA HIS A 227 15.59 16.55 22.91
C HIS A 227 15.66 16.83 24.40
N GLU A 228 14.70 16.33 25.19
CA GLU A 228 14.69 16.47 26.66
C GLU A 228 15.93 15.87 27.33
N ARG A 229 16.47 14.80 26.77
CA ARG A 229 17.69 14.14 27.26
C ARG A 229 18.98 14.80 26.79
N GLY A 230 18.90 15.74 25.84
CA GLY A 230 20.07 16.37 25.25
C GLY A 230 21.01 15.42 24.49
N GLN A 231 20.47 14.25 24.09
CA GLN A 231 21.28 13.16 23.55
C GLN A 231 21.59 13.29 22.06
N THR A 232 20.68 13.88 21.30
CA THR A 232 20.80 13.89 19.82
C THR A 232 20.07 15.11 19.25
N SER A 233 20.75 15.86 18.41
CA SER A 233 20.11 16.87 17.57
C SER A 233 19.41 16.18 16.40
N VAL A 234 18.08 16.30 16.32
CA VAL A 234 17.25 15.64 15.31
C VAL A 234 16.55 16.68 14.45
N GLU A 235 16.58 16.51 13.14
CA GLU A 235 15.69 17.18 12.19
C GLU A 235 14.66 16.14 11.67
N LEU A 236 13.36 16.42 11.86
CA LEU A 236 12.27 15.58 11.38
C LEU A 236 11.67 16.15 10.09
N SER A 237 11.81 15.42 8.99
CA SER A 237 11.15 15.74 7.72
C SER A 237 9.83 14.98 7.58
N LEU A 238 8.74 15.71 7.33
CA LEU A 238 7.37 15.18 7.19
C LEU A 238 6.80 15.50 5.82
N THR A 239 6.24 14.50 5.14
CA THR A 239 5.47 14.71 3.89
C THR A 239 4.05 15.18 4.17
N LEU A 240 3.91 16.15 5.06
CA LEU A 240 2.67 16.81 5.43
C LEU A 240 2.74 18.29 5.10
N GLU A 241 1.59 18.91 4.86
CA GLU A 241 1.46 20.37 4.90
C GLU A 241 1.54 20.85 6.36
N PRO A 242 2.06 22.07 6.60
CA PRO A 242 2.03 22.67 7.93
C PRO A 242 0.59 22.68 8.48
N VAL A 243 0.44 22.27 9.73
CA VAL A 243 -0.87 22.26 10.40
C VAL A 243 -1.32 23.70 10.59
N ARG A 244 -2.14 24.22 9.69
CA ARG A 244 -2.88 25.48 9.92
C ARG A 244 -4.14 25.16 10.72
N THR A 245 -4.32 25.81 11.86
CA THR A 245 -5.55 25.74 12.65
C THR A 245 -6.76 25.96 11.75
N GLY A 246 -7.57 24.91 11.54
CA GLY A 246 -8.85 25.02 10.83
C GLY A 246 -9.01 24.29 9.52
N ALA A 247 -8.60 23.03 9.42
CA ALA A 247 -8.93 22.11 8.33
C ALA A 247 -7.82 21.84 7.33
N GLN A 248 -7.14 20.73 7.51
CA GLN A 248 -6.58 19.99 6.37
C GLN A 248 -7.78 19.34 5.64
N ARG A 249 -8.29 20.00 4.61
CA ARG A 249 -9.27 19.39 3.70
C ARG A 249 -8.57 18.28 2.91
N GLY A 250 -8.93 17.05 3.16
CA GLY A 250 -8.60 15.99 2.21
C GLY A 250 -8.47 14.57 2.72
N GLN A 251 -8.41 14.32 4.01
CA GLN A 251 -8.38 12.94 4.52
C GLN A 251 -9.18 12.83 5.82
N HIS A 252 -9.84 11.69 5.98
CA HIS A 252 -10.91 11.40 6.94
C HIS A 252 -10.54 11.44 8.43
N THR A 253 -9.39 12.00 8.81
CA THR A 253 -8.93 12.05 10.19
C THR A 253 -8.27 13.39 10.48
N GLU A 254 -8.82 14.14 11.44
CA GLU A 254 -8.19 15.32 11.99
C GLU A 254 -7.09 14.89 12.96
N MET A 255 -5.96 15.59 12.92
CA MET A 255 -4.86 15.36 13.87
C MET A 255 -5.32 15.77 15.27
N PRO A 256 -5.16 14.90 16.30
CA PRO A 256 -5.50 15.24 17.68
C PRO A 256 -4.77 16.49 18.17
N LEU A 257 -5.43 17.30 19.00
CA LEU A 257 -4.86 18.54 19.54
C LEU A 257 -3.51 18.30 20.23
N ALA A 258 -3.36 17.19 20.95
CA ALA A 258 -2.12 16.81 21.62
C ALA A 258 -0.96 16.61 20.63
N GLU A 259 -1.21 16.05 19.45
CA GLU A 259 -0.18 15.90 18.41
C GLU A 259 0.14 17.24 17.72
N GLN A 260 -0.87 18.09 17.52
CA GLN A 260 -0.66 19.46 17.02
C GLN A 260 0.20 20.30 17.96
N GLN A 261 -0.07 20.21 19.28
CA GLN A 261 0.73 20.89 20.31
C GLN A 261 2.17 20.37 20.35
N LEU A 262 2.34 19.06 20.20
CA LEU A 262 3.67 18.44 20.18
C LEU A 262 4.46 18.85 18.93
N LEU A 263 3.82 18.90 17.75
CA LEU A 263 4.44 19.44 16.54
C LEU A 263 4.86 20.91 16.73
N ALA A 264 4.01 21.72 17.35
CA ALA A 264 4.33 23.13 17.62
C ALA A 264 5.52 23.28 18.59
N SER A 265 5.65 22.40 19.59
CA SER A 265 6.81 22.42 20.51
C SER A 265 8.12 21.96 19.86
N LEU A 266 8.04 21.20 18.77
CA LEU A 266 9.17 20.71 18.00
C LEU A 266 9.48 21.55 16.75
N ASP A 267 8.79 22.68 16.53
CA ASP A 267 8.76 23.44 15.27
C ASP A 267 10.15 23.74 14.69
N ALA A 268 11.12 24.12 15.55
CA ALA A 268 12.49 24.37 15.12
C ALA A 268 13.22 23.13 14.55
N SER A 269 12.71 21.94 14.83
CA SER A 269 13.28 20.65 14.41
C SER A 269 12.43 19.94 13.34
N VAL A 270 11.30 20.53 12.93
CA VAL A 270 10.38 19.91 11.97
C VAL A 270 10.41 20.64 10.63
N ARG A 271 10.69 19.89 9.59
CA ARG A 271 10.63 20.33 8.20
C ARG A 271 9.42 19.76 7.49
N TYR A 272 8.49 20.62 7.10
CA TYR A 272 7.33 20.24 6.30
C TYR A 272 7.68 20.23 4.82
N LEU A 273 7.57 19.07 4.18
CA LEU A 273 7.86 18.88 2.75
C LEU A 273 6.62 19.00 1.87
N GLY A 274 5.42 19.00 2.48
CA GLY A 274 4.15 19.02 1.76
C GLY A 274 3.87 17.73 0.99
N ILE A 275 2.94 17.82 0.03
CA ILE A 275 2.59 16.71 -0.86
C ILE A 275 3.62 16.65 -1.99
N LEU A 276 4.48 15.64 -1.96
CA LEU A 276 5.51 15.45 -2.97
C LEU A 276 5.00 14.72 -4.20
N ARG A 277 5.51 15.09 -5.38
CA ARG A 277 5.38 14.27 -6.60
C ARG A 277 6.26 13.02 -6.46
N TYR A 278 5.88 11.96 -7.15
CA TYR A 278 6.57 10.67 -7.06
C TYR A 278 8.08 10.76 -7.35
N GLU A 279 8.48 11.62 -8.28
CA GLU A 279 9.89 11.82 -8.64
C GLU A 279 10.69 12.50 -7.53
N GLN A 280 10.06 13.41 -6.77
CA GLN A 280 10.69 14.15 -5.69
C GLN A 280 10.92 13.30 -4.45
N ILE A 281 10.07 12.28 -4.22
CA ILE A 281 10.15 11.43 -3.04
C ILE A 281 11.47 10.65 -2.98
N TRP A 282 12.03 10.27 -4.13
CA TRP A 282 13.30 9.55 -4.20
C TRP A 282 14.49 10.38 -3.72
N GLN A 283 14.50 11.68 -4.00
CA GLN A 283 15.52 12.57 -3.47
C GLN A 283 15.34 12.74 -1.97
N THR A 284 14.10 12.85 -1.49
CA THR A 284 13.79 12.97 -0.06
C THR A 284 14.29 11.76 0.75
N TYR A 285 14.17 10.53 0.21
CA TYR A 285 14.76 9.34 0.84
C TYR A 285 16.29 9.43 0.89
N ARG A 286 16.95 9.91 -0.17
CA ARG A 286 18.43 10.05 -0.21
C ARG A 286 18.98 11.13 0.71
N ASP A 287 18.18 12.15 1.00
CA ASP A 287 18.59 13.27 1.84
C ASP A 287 18.47 13.00 3.34
N ALA A 288 17.86 11.89 3.74
CA ALA A 288 17.65 11.48 5.12
C ALA A 288 18.74 10.51 5.62
N ASP A 289 18.85 10.35 6.94
CA ASP A 289 19.76 9.41 7.61
C ASP A 289 19.03 8.13 8.07
N VAL A 290 17.73 8.27 8.35
CA VAL A 290 16.86 7.14 8.72
C VAL A 290 15.43 7.40 8.28
N PHE A 291 14.78 6.34 7.82
CA PHE A 291 13.33 6.32 7.58
C PHE A 291 12.63 5.70 8.78
N VAL A 292 11.63 6.37 9.33
CA VAL A 292 10.81 5.86 10.46
C VAL A 292 9.41 5.56 9.98
N PHE A 293 8.97 4.33 10.24
CA PHE A 293 7.65 3.86 9.83
C PHE A 293 6.89 3.23 11.01
N PRO A 294 6.24 4.06 11.86
CA PRO A 294 5.60 3.60 13.08
C PRO A 294 4.19 3.03 12.86
N SER A 295 3.78 2.81 11.62
CA SER A 295 2.43 2.37 11.26
C SER A 295 1.97 1.14 12.05
N LEU A 296 0.70 1.15 12.46
CA LEU A 296 0.04 0.04 13.15
C LEU A 296 -0.62 -0.95 12.19
N CYS A 297 -0.72 -0.59 10.91
CA CYS A 297 -1.54 -1.33 9.97
C CYS A 297 -1.12 -1.01 8.53
N GLU A 298 -0.67 -2.02 7.81
CA GLU A 298 -0.30 -1.93 6.40
C GLU A 298 -0.72 -3.20 5.65
N SER A 299 -0.98 -3.07 4.35
CA SER A 299 -1.15 -4.25 3.49
C SER A 299 0.15 -4.71 2.84
N PHE A 300 1.09 -3.78 2.66
CA PHE A 300 2.42 -4.03 2.07
C PHE A 300 3.48 -3.07 2.63
N GLY A 301 3.20 -1.76 2.70
CA GLY A 301 4.17 -0.76 3.14
C GLY A 301 5.11 -0.33 2.01
N HIS A 302 4.58 0.25 0.93
CA HIS A 302 5.37 0.81 -0.17
C HIS A 302 6.54 1.68 0.29
N PRO A 303 6.40 2.58 1.30
CA PRO A 303 7.51 3.39 1.78
C PRO A 303 8.70 2.58 2.31
N LEU A 304 8.49 1.35 2.81
CA LEU A 304 9.57 0.47 3.26
C LEU A 304 10.44 0.00 2.08
N VAL A 305 9.81 -0.45 0.99
CA VAL A 305 10.57 -0.89 -0.20
C VAL A 305 11.21 0.28 -0.92
N GLU A 306 10.59 1.46 -0.90
CA GLU A 306 11.17 2.69 -1.44
C GLU A 306 12.40 3.12 -0.64
N ALA A 307 12.33 3.11 0.70
CA ALA A 307 13.47 3.41 1.57
C ALA A 307 14.61 2.41 1.36
N MET A 308 14.32 1.11 1.28
CA MET A 308 15.32 0.08 0.98
C MET A 308 15.96 0.30 -0.40
N ALA A 309 15.17 0.65 -1.42
CA ALA A 309 15.67 0.92 -2.77
C ALA A 309 16.55 2.18 -2.83
N ALA A 310 16.27 3.17 -1.97
CA ALA A 310 17.08 4.35 -1.80
C ALA A 310 18.33 4.12 -0.92
N GLY A 311 18.45 2.93 -0.29
CA GLY A 311 19.54 2.58 0.62
C GLY A 311 19.43 3.26 1.98
N LEU A 312 18.26 3.67 2.40
CA LEU A 312 18.04 4.34 3.66
C LEU A 312 17.80 3.32 4.79
N PRO A 313 18.50 3.40 5.94
CA PRO A 313 18.20 2.61 7.13
C PRO A 313 16.76 2.80 7.60
N ILE A 314 16.15 1.74 8.13
CA ILE A 314 14.73 1.74 8.50
C ILE A 314 14.56 1.42 9.97
N VAL A 315 13.74 2.21 10.66
CA VAL A 315 13.16 1.88 11.97
C VAL A 315 11.65 1.75 11.80
N ALA A 316 11.10 0.58 12.11
CA ALA A 316 9.69 0.31 11.91
C ALA A 316 9.03 -0.29 13.15
N SER A 317 7.73 -0.11 13.31
CA SER A 317 6.95 -0.85 14.31
C SER A 317 7.04 -2.36 14.03
N GLY A 318 7.10 -3.18 15.10
CA GLY A 318 7.35 -4.62 15.01
C GLY A 318 6.14 -5.45 14.55
N ILE A 319 5.26 -4.92 13.71
CA ILE A 319 4.09 -5.65 13.19
C ILE A 319 4.48 -6.69 12.13
N PRO A 320 3.68 -7.75 11.95
CA PRO A 320 4.01 -8.87 11.05
C PRO A 320 4.40 -8.44 9.64
N ILE A 321 3.65 -7.51 9.05
CA ILE A 321 3.91 -7.03 7.68
C ILE A 321 5.25 -6.31 7.55
N HIS A 322 5.67 -5.51 8.52
CA HIS A 322 6.96 -4.83 8.47
C HIS A 322 8.12 -5.81 8.54
N ARG A 323 7.97 -6.85 9.39
CA ARG A 323 8.95 -7.95 9.49
C ARG A 323 8.99 -8.78 8.21
N GLU A 324 7.85 -9.04 7.57
CA GLU A 324 7.78 -9.74 6.29
C GLU A 324 8.51 -8.97 5.19
N ILE A 325 8.30 -7.65 5.10
CA ILE A 325 8.89 -6.85 4.02
C ILE A 325 10.38 -6.59 4.27
N CYS A 326 10.76 -6.12 5.45
CA CYS A 326 12.13 -5.69 5.70
C CYS A 326 13.06 -6.82 6.18
N GLY A 327 12.52 -7.90 6.78
CA GLY A 327 13.35 -8.97 7.35
C GLY A 327 14.34 -8.41 8.39
N ASP A 328 15.62 -8.66 8.18
CA ASP A 328 16.74 -8.18 9.00
C ASP A 328 17.31 -6.81 8.57
N ALA A 329 16.71 -6.19 7.56
CA ALA A 329 17.14 -4.89 7.04
C ALA A 329 16.62 -3.69 7.83
N ALA A 330 15.74 -3.91 8.84
CA ALA A 330 15.19 -2.86 9.69
C ALA A 330 15.44 -3.14 11.17
N GLN A 331 15.49 -2.07 11.97
CA GLN A 331 15.30 -2.16 13.40
C GLN A 331 13.81 -2.07 13.74
N TYR A 332 13.36 -2.85 14.72
CA TYR A 332 11.97 -2.90 15.12
C TYR A 332 11.79 -2.49 16.57
N PHE A 333 10.74 -1.71 16.81
CA PHE A 333 10.31 -1.36 18.16
C PHE A 333 8.87 -1.85 18.42
N PRO A 334 8.49 -2.14 19.67
CA PRO A 334 7.13 -2.52 20.00
C PRO A 334 6.14 -1.40 19.63
N VAL A 335 4.96 -1.80 19.19
CA VAL A 335 3.88 -0.87 18.80
C VAL A 335 3.64 0.16 19.91
N ARG A 336 3.66 1.46 19.56
CA ARG A 336 3.47 2.60 20.48
C ARG A 336 4.51 2.77 21.58
N ASP A 337 5.61 2.05 21.55
CA ASP A 337 6.68 2.19 22.54
C ASP A 337 7.63 3.35 22.16
N VAL A 338 7.35 4.50 22.78
CA VAL A 338 8.11 5.74 22.60
C VAL A 338 9.58 5.57 23.01
N THR A 339 9.81 4.89 24.13
CA THR A 339 11.16 4.70 24.68
C THR A 339 12.02 3.81 23.80
N ALA A 340 11.44 2.70 23.30
CA ALA A 340 12.13 1.81 22.38
C ALA A 340 12.43 2.49 21.03
N LEU A 341 11.50 3.30 20.51
CA LEU A 341 11.74 4.07 19.28
C LEU A 341 12.86 5.09 19.50
N ALA A 342 12.84 5.85 20.59
CA ALA A 342 13.89 6.80 20.91
C ALA A 342 15.26 6.11 21.03
N ALA A 343 15.33 4.94 21.67
CA ALA A 343 16.57 4.17 21.78
C ALA A 343 17.10 3.69 20.41
N CYS A 344 16.21 3.27 19.50
CA CYS A 344 16.59 2.93 18.13
C CYS A 344 17.19 4.14 17.40
N LEU A 345 16.56 5.30 17.52
CA LEU A 345 17.03 6.54 16.88
C LEU A 345 18.37 7.00 17.44
N SER A 346 18.55 7.03 18.79
CA SER A 346 19.82 7.38 19.43
C SER A 346 20.94 6.47 18.95
N ARG A 347 20.73 5.14 18.98
CA ARG A 347 21.71 4.16 18.50
C ARG A 347 22.10 4.40 17.03
N LEU A 348 21.13 4.67 16.17
CA LEU A 348 21.40 4.93 14.76
C LEU A 348 22.09 6.29 14.54
N ALA A 349 21.83 7.30 15.35
CA ALA A 349 22.54 8.56 15.28
C ALA A 349 24.04 8.40 15.58
N GLU A 350 24.38 7.57 16.56
CA GLU A 350 25.74 7.33 17.05
C GLU A 350 26.54 6.34 16.19
N ASP A 351 25.88 5.34 15.59
CA ASP A 351 26.56 4.22 14.90
C ASP A 351 26.40 4.28 13.37
N ALA A 352 27.34 4.92 12.71
CA ALA A 352 27.40 5.00 11.24
C ALA A 352 27.61 3.62 10.57
N ASN A 353 28.34 2.72 11.23
CA ASN A 353 28.57 1.37 10.69
C ASN A 353 27.28 0.54 10.68
N LEU A 354 26.47 0.68 11.74
CA LEU A 354 25.16 0.05 11.81
C LEU A 354 24.24 0.57 10.68
N ARG A 355 24.22 1.91 10.45
CA ARG A 355 23.44 2.49 9.35
C ARG A 355 23.89 1.95 7.99
N ALA A 356 25.19 1.88 7.74
CA ALA A 356 25.75 1.35 6.50
C ALA A 356 25.42 -0.14 6.31
N ASP A 357 25.45 -0.95 7.39
CA ASP A 357 25.08 -2.35 7.35
C ASP A 357 23.58 -2.54 7.05
N MET A 358 22.71 -1.77 7.67
CA MET A 358 21.28 -1.79 7.42
C MET A 358 20.95 -1.38 5.97
N ALA A 359 21.59 -0.34 5.45
CA ALA A 359 21.46 0.11 4.07
C ALA A 359 21.84 -1.01 3.08
N ARG A 360 22.95 -1.71 3.33
CA ARG A 360 23.42 -2.82 2.50
C ARG A 360 22.41 -3.99 2.52
N ARG A 361 21.90 -4.38 3.70
CA ARG A 361 20.86 -5.41 3.84
C ARG A 361 19.56 -5.00 3.14
N GLY A 362 19.15 -3.74 3.27
CA GLY A 362 17.99 -3.18 2.57
C GLY A 362 18.12 -3.27 1.06
N ALA A 363 19.28 -2.86 0.51
CA ALA A 363 19.57 -2.94 -0.91
C ALA A 363 19.57 -4.39 -1.46
N ALA A 364 19.97 -5.37 -0.65
CA ALA A 364 19.86 -6.78 -1.00
C ALA A 364 18.40 -7.26 -0.94
N ARG A 365 17.67 -6.90 0.11
CA ARG A 365 16.28 -7.31 0.36
C ARG A 365 15.31 -6.80 -0.68
N VAL A 366 15.42 -5.54 -1.10
CA VAL A 366 14.49 -4.91 -2.05
C VAL A 366 14.47 -5.59 -3.42
N ARG A 367 15.53 -6.32 -3.78
CA ARG A 367 15.58 -7.09 -5.04
C ARG A 367 14.50 -8.17 -5.13
N SER A 368 13.88 -8.57 -4.01
CA SER A 368 12.74 -9.47 -3.97
C SER A 368 11.40 -8.76 -4.25
N PHE A 369 11.41 -7.43 -4.39
CA PHE A 369 10.22 -6.59 -4.53
C PHE A 369 10.34 -5.69 -5.77
N ILE A 370 10.25 -6.32 -6.94
CA ILE A 370 10.33 -5.63 -8.24
C ILE A 370 8.93 -5.50 -8.83
N TRP A 371 8.60 -4.30 -9.33
CA TRP A 371 7.28 -4.03 -9.89
C TRP A 371 6.98 -4.88 -11.13
N GLU A 372 7.95 -5.06 -12.00
CA GLU A 372 7.81 -5.90 -13.19
C GLU A 372 7.51 -7.35 -12.84
N ASP A 373 8.13 -7.89 -11.79
CA ASP A 373 7.89 -9.25 -11.31
C ASP A 373 6.47 -9.41 -10.73
N HIS A 374 5.94 -8.36 -10.06
CA HIS A 374 4.53 -8.29 -9.65
C HIS A 374 3.60 -8.44 -10.88
N VAL A 375 3.83 -7.67 -11.93
CA VAL A 375 2.99 -7.68 -13.13
C VAL A 375 3.08 -9.03 -13.86
N VAL A 376 4.28 -9.62 -13.97
CA VAL A 376 4.48 -10.95 -14.57
C VAL A 376 3.71 -12.01 -13.79
N ARG A 377 3.78 -12.03 -12.46
CA ARG A 377 3.03 -12.97 -11.61
C ARG A 377 1.53 -12.77 -11.74
N LEU A 378 1.06 -11.52 -11.80
CA LEU A 378 -0.36 -11.22 -12.01
C LEU A 378 -0.83 -11.73 -13.38
N LEU A 379 -0.08 -11.48 -14.46
CA LEU A 379 -0.39 -11.99 -15.79
C LEU A 379 -0.44 -13.51 -15.83
N ALA A 380 0.50 -14.19 -15.17
CA ALA A 380 0.51 -15.65 -15.07
C ALA A 380 -0.76 -16.17 -14.39
N LEU A 381 -1.17 -15.57 -13.26
CA LEU A 381 -2.41 -15.90 -12.58
C LEU A 381 -3.65 -15.68 -13.45
N LEU A 382 -3.73 -14.56 -14.16
CA LEU A 382 -4.89 -14.27 -15.03
C LEU A 382 -4.99 -15.26 -16.19
N ARG A 383 -3.85 -15.74 -16.73
CA ARG A 383 -3.80 -16.78 -17.75
C ARG A 383 -4.23 -18.15 -17.20
N GLU A 384 -3.78 -18.52 -15.99
CA GLU A 384 -4.21 -19.72 -15.28
C GLU A 384 -5.74 -19.76 -15.15
N LEU A 385 -6.35 -18.69 -14.64
CA LEU A 385 -7.80 -18.59 -14.49
C LEU A 385 -8.56 -18.62 -15.83
N SER A 386 -8.02 -17.99 -16.86
CA SER A 386 -8.60 -18.02 -18.21
C SER A 386 -8.60 -19.43 -18.81
N ALA A 387 -7.52 -20.19 -18.63
CA ALA A 387 -7.37 -21.55 -19.13
C ALA A 387 -8.32 -22.52 -18.39
N GLU A 388 -8.48 -22.40 -17.07
CA GLU A 388 -9.42 -23.20 -16.29
C GLU A 388 -10.87 -23.03 -16.77
N ARG A 389 -11.28 -21.81 -17.12
CA ARG A 389 -12.60 -21.56 -17.71
C ARG A 389 -12.78 -22.30 -19.00
N THR A 390 -11.81 -22.21 -19.91
CA THR A 390 -11.87 -22.84 -21.22
C THR A 390 -12.03 -24.37 -21.08
N ALA A 391 -11.28 -24.97 -20.15
CA ALA A 391 -11.39 -26.38 -19.84
C ALA A 391 -12.78 -26.77 -19.29
N ARG A 392 -13.33 -25.98 -18.36
CA ARG A 392 -14.69 -26.24 -17.79
C ARG A 392 -15.80 -26.14 -18.85
N VAL A 393 -15.70 -25.14 -19.74
CA VAL A 393 -16.67 -24.97 -20.85
C VAL A 393 -16.58 -26.12 -21.85
N ALA A 394 -15.38 -26.58 -22.20
CA ALA A 394 -15.16 -27.70 -23.10
C ALA A 394 -15.73 -29.02 -22.52
N VAL A 395 -15.53 -29.27 -21.22
CA VAL A 395 -16.09 -30.43 -20.53
C VAL A 395 -17.63 -30.38 -20.51
N ALA A 396 -18.23 -29.22 -20.21
CA ALA A 396 -19.68 -29.06 -20.22
C ALA A 396 -20.30 -29.23 -21.60
N ALA A 397 -19.60 -28.79 -22.66
CA ALA A 397 -20.07 -28.99 -24.06
C ALA A 397 -19.98 -30.44 -24.54
N ASN A 398 -19.07 -31.26 -23.97
CA ASN A 398 -18.92 -32.66 -24.31
C ASN A 398 -19.90 -33.58 -23.54
N VAL A 399 -20.58 -33.07 -22.52
CA VAL A 399 -21.54 -33.82 -21.68
C VAL A 399 -22.99 -33.48 -22.06
N ALA A 400 -23.23 -32.43 -22.81
CA ALA A 400 -24.54 -32.00 -23.33
C ALA A 400 -24.79 -32.52 -24.75
#